data_31a32d2d60dcfe3cd1494bf8d1d4abcf
#
_entry.id   31a32d2d60dcfe3cd1494bf8d1d4abcf
#
_cell.length_a   1.000
_cell.length_b   1.000
_cell.length_c   1.000
_cell.angle_alpha   90.00
_cell.angle_beta   90.00
_cell.angle_gamma   90.00
#
_symmetry.space_group_name_H-M   'P 1'
#
loop_
_entity.id
_entity.type
_entity.pdbx_description
1 polymer ?
#
loop_
_entity_poly.entity_id
_entity_poly.type
_entity_poly.pdbx_seq_one_letter_code
_entity_poly.pdbx_strand_id
1 'polypeptide(L)'
;MSWVYRISMQMKLFIALFPLLLALVWFAGSGIVSRINTEQQMNTIGQLTTLARSAGDVVHQLQSERGMSAGFIGARGQKFRDDLAAQRQLTDKVLATFKRLLTDTNKDLLQGNIAAPLKTFNESIQFLDSTRTAISELTIDSPKASQFYTQTISDVLKFVGGMGHLSTSGSMVNELAAYYSLLNLKEQAGVERALLSNIFSMDRFDDGQFSMFSDVVGQQDAWLTAARSFSTPVQAAELDKSLQSAEA
;
A
#
# COMPACT_ATOMS: atom_id res chain seq x y z
N MET A 1 -7.52 -18.77 66.49
CA MET A 1 -6.23 -19.33 65.96
C MET A 1 -6.04 -20.83 66.22
N SER A 2 -7.02 -21.59 66.70
CA SER A 2 -6.83 -23.01 67.10
C SER A 2 -7.11 -24.05 65.98
N TRP A 3 -7.59 -23.64 64.83
CA TRP A 3 -7.92 -24.56 63.73
C TRP A 3 -6.66 -25.09 63.01
N VAL A 4 -5.62 -24.26 62.86
CA VAL A 4 -4.36 -24.62 62.20
C VAL A 4 -3.60 -25.74 62.89
N TYR A 5 -3.78 -25.93 64.21
CA TYR A 5 -3.13 -27.00 64.97
C TYR A 5 -3.77 -28.38 64.80
N ARG A 6 -4.99 -28.45 64.25
CA ARG A 6 -5.73 -29.73 64.04
C ARG A 6 -5.48 -30.35 62.65
N ILE A 7 -4.80 -29.64 61.76
CA ILE A 7 -4.54 -30.11 60.41
C ILE A 7 -3.24 -30.94 60.38
N SER A 8 -3.27 -32.07 59.67
CA SER A 8 -2.08 -32.91 59.48
C SER A 8 -0.91 -32.12 58.83
N MET A 9 0.32 -32.52 59.13
CA MET A 9 1.53 -31.88 58.59
C MET A 9 1.51 -31.86 57.04
N GLN A 10 1.05 -32.92 56.43
CA GLN A 10 0.88 -33.06 54.97
C GLN A 10 -0.11 -32.02 54.39
N MET A 11 -1.25 -31.80 55.06
CA MET A 11 -2.22 -30.84 54.68
C MET A 11 -1.73 -29.38 54.80
N LYS A 12 -0.94 -29.09 55.84
CA LYS A 12 -0.26 -27.77 55.99
C LYS A 12 0.73 -27.49 54.85
N LEU A 13 1.50 -28.51 54.47
CA LEU A 13 2.45 -28.42 53.34
C LEU A 13 1.71 -28.23 52.03
N PHE A 14 0.61 -28.96 51.81
CA PHE A 14 -0.22 -28.83 50.62
C PHE A 14 -0.85 -27.43 50.48
N ILE A 15 -1.41 -26.89 51.57
CA ILE A 15 -2.00 -25.54 51.60
C ILE A 15 -0.95 -24.46 51.32
N ALA A 16 0.30 -24.66 51.76
CA ALA A 16 1.40 -23.74 51.51
C ALA A 16 1.96 -23.84 50.10
N LEU A 17 2.09 -25.04 49.52
CA LEU A 17 2.71 -25.25 48.18
C LEU A 17 1.70 -25.12 47.04
N PHE A 18 0.43 -25.47 47.24
CA PHE A 18 -0.57 -25.47 46.21
C PHE A 18 -0.79 -24.09 45.54
N PRO A 19 -0.94 -22.98 46.30
CA PRO A 19 -1.05 -21.64 45.68
C PRO A 19 0.20 -21.25 44.87
N LEU A 20 1.41 -21.65 45.33
CA LEU A 20 2.65 -21.39 44.61
C LEU A 20 2.71 -22.18 43.31
N LEU A 21 2.31 -23.44 43.30
CA LEU A 21 2.21 -24.24 42.10
C LEU A 21 1.17 -23.67 41.12
N LEU A 22 0.00 -23.25 41.62
CA LEU A 22 -1.01 -22.59 40.78
C LEU A 22 -0.47 -21.29 40.18
N ALA A 23 0.20 -20.45 40.95
CA ALA A 23 0.80 -19.22 40.45
C ALA A 23 1.89 -19.50 39.40
N LEU A 24 2.67 -20.54 39.57
CA LEU A 24 3.73 -20.93 38.64
C LEU A 24 3.11 -21.43 37.31
N VAL A 25 2.07 -22.27 37.38
CA VAL A 25 1.33 -22.75 36.21
C VAL A 25 0.66 -21.60 35.48
N TRP A 26 0.05 -20.66 36.22
CA TRP A 26 -0.56 -19.45 35.64
C TRP A 26 0.48 -18.59 34.94
N PHE A 27 1.63 -18.34 35.58
CA PHE A 27 2.67 -17.51 35.02
C PHE A 27 3.33 -18.15 33.78
N ALA A 28 3.58 -19.47 33.83
CA ALA A 28 4.08 -20.21 32.68
C ALA A 28 3.06 -20.22 31.52
N GLY A 29 1.78 -20.48 31.83
CA GLY A 29 0.71 -20.47 30.84
C GLY A 29 0.50 -19.10 30.18
N SER A 30 0.47 -18.03 30.98
CA SER A 30 0.35 -16.66 30.45
C SER A 30 1.55 -16.24 29.59
N GLY A 31 2.76 -16.68 29.95
CA GLY A 31 3.97 -16.44 29.16
C GLY A 31 3.94 -17.13 27.80
N ILE A 32 3.43 -18.37 27.74
CA ILE A 32 3.27 -19.11 26.48
C ILE A 32 2.24 -18.43 25.59
N VAL A 33 1.06 -18.07 26.12
CA VAL A 33 0.02 -17.39 25.35
C VAL A 33 0.51 -16.03 24.82
N SER A 34 1.23 -15.26 25.63
CA SER A 34 1.84 -13.99 25.21
C SER A 34 2.81 -14.18 24.05
N ARG A 35 3.65 -15.20 24.07
CA ARG A 35 4.60 -15.51 22.99
C ARG A 35 3.89 -15.89 21.70
N ILE A 36 2.86 -16.74 21.77
CA ILE A 36 2.06 -17.15 20.60
C ILE A 36 1.39 -15.92 19.96
N ASN A 37 0.80 -15.04 20.77
CA ASN A 37 0.19 -13.81 20.28
C ASN A 37 1.20 -12.87 19.61
N THR A 38 2.39 -12.74 20.18
CA THR A 38 3.48 -11.93 19.62
C THR A 38 3.94 -12.50 18.28
N GLU A 39 4.11 -13.80 18.16
CA GLU A 39 4.52 -14.48 16.93
C GLU A 39 3.46 -14.30 15.83
N GLN A 40 2.18 -14.45 16.16
CA GLN A 40 1.08 -14.21 15.22
C GLN A 40 1.03 -12.75 14.75
N GLN A 41 1.24 -11.77 15.65
CA GLN A 41 1.31 -10.36 15.29
C GLN A 41 2.49 -10.07 14.36
N MET A 42 3.68 -10.60 14.64
CA MET A 42 4.86 -10.43 13.80
C MET A 42 4.66 -11.03 12.40
N ASN A 43 4.02 -12.19 12.32
CA ASN A 43 3.69 -12.81 11.03
C ASN A 43 2.68 -11.99 10.22
N THR A 44 1.66 -11.45 10.88
CA THR A 44 0.68 -10.54 10.26
C THR A 44 1.38 -9.27 9.73
N ILE A 45 2.25 -8.65 10.51
CA ILE A 45 3.04 -7.48 10.10
C ILE A 45 3.88 -7.81 8.87
N GLY A 46 4.56 -8.96 8.84
CA GLY A 46 5.36 -9.41 7.70
C GLY A 46 4.52 -9.57 6.43
N GLN A 47 3.33 -10.17 6.53
CA GLN A 47 2.41 -10.33 5.40
C GLN A 47 1.90 -8.98 4.89
N LEU A 48 1.46 -8.08 5.78
CA LEU A 48 0.98 -6.75 5.40
C LEU A 48 2.07 -5.91 4.73
N THR A 49 3.29 -5.93 5.27
CA THR A 49 4.43 -5.21 4.67
C THR A 49 4.75 -5.72 3.28
N THR A 50 4.76 -7.04 3.09
CA THR A 50 5.04 -7.67 1.80
C THR A 50 3.95 -7.33 0.78
N LEU A 51 2.68 -7.38 1.18
CA LEU A 51 1.54 -7.00 0.33
C LEU A 51 1.58 -5.51 -0.03
N ALA A 52 1.83 -4.63 0.94
CA ALA A 52 1.89 -3.18 0.70
C ALA A 52 3.00 -2.84 -0.30
N ARG A 53 4.19 -3.43 -0.14
CA ARG A 53 5.30 -3.24 -1.08
C ARG A 53 4.94 -3.73 -2.47
N SER A 54 4.38 -4.94 -2.60
CA SER A 54 4.00 -5.50 -3.89
C SER A 54 2.88 -4.69 -4.56
N ALA A 55 1.92 -4.15 -3.78
CA ALA A 55 0.92 -3.21 -4.28
C ALA A 55 1.57 -1.91 -4.80
N GLY A 56 2.56 -1.38 -4.09
CA GLY A 56 3.34 -0.22 -4.53
C GLY A 56 4.11 -0.47 -5.84
N ASP A 57 4.65 -1.69 -6.03
CA ASP A 57 5.28 -2.09 -7.29
C ASP A 57 4.25 -2.11 -8.43
N VAL A 58 3.02 -2.63 -8.19
CA VAL A 58 1.92 -2.59 -9.16
C VAL A 58 1.58 -1.15 -9.54
N VAL A 59 1.41 -0.26 -8.54
CA VAL A 59 1.17 1.17 -8.78
C VAL A 59 2.27 1.76 -9.66
N HIS A 60 3.53 1.49 -9.34
CA HIS A 60 4.67 2.01 -10.11
C HIS A 60 4.66 1.57 -11.57
N GLN A 61 4.44 0.29 -11.83
CA GLN A 61 4.43 -0.21 -13.21
C GLN A 61 3.22 0.29 -13.99
N LEU A 62 2.04 0.39 -13.37
CA LEU A 62 0.85 0.98 -14.01
C LEU A 62 1.05 2.48 -14.31
N GLN A 63 1.70 3.24 -13.44
CA GLN A 63 2.06 4.65 -13.69
C GLN A 63 3.00 4.79 -14.91
N SER A 64 4.02 3.92 -14.98
CA SER A 64 4.96 3.91 -16.10
C SER A 64 4.27 3.52 -17.41
N GLU A 65 3.42 2.49 -17.38
CA GLU A 65 2.66 2.04 -18.55
C GLU A 65 1.66 3.11 -19.02
N ARG A 66 0.99 3.82 -18.08
CA ARG A 66 0.15 4.98 -18.39
C ARG A 66 0.91 6.06 -19.15
N GLY A 67 2.08 6.44 -18.64
CA GLY A 67 2.91 7.45 -19.26
C GLY A 67 3.37 7.08 -20.66
N MET A 68 3.86 5.84 -20.84
CA MET A 68 4.30 5.34 -22.15
C MET A 68 3.14 5.17 -23.13
N SER A 69 1.96 4.74 -22.66
CA SER A 69 0.73 4.64 -23.46
C SER A 69 0.31 6.01 -23.98
N ALA A 70 0.32 7.03 -23.15
CA ALA A 70 0.02 8.40 -23.53
C ALA A 70 1.01 8.92 -24.59
N GLY A 71 2.32 8.66 -24.40
CA GLY A 71 3.35 8.99 -25.37
C GLY A 71 3.19 8.26 -26.71
N PHE A 72 2.86 6.96 -26.68
CA PHE A 72 2.60 6.16 -27.87
C PHE A 72 1.42 6.69 -28.67
N ILE A 73 0.28 6.97 -28.00
CA ILE A 73 -0.92 7.53 -28.66
C ILE A 73 -0.61 8.93 -29.23
N GLY A 74 0.05 9.80 -28.44
CA GLY A 74 0.42 11.14 -28.87
C GLY A 74 1.34 11.16 -30.10
N ALA A 75 2.24 10.17 -30.19
CA ALA A 75 3.11 9.96 -31.35
C ALA A 75 2.43 9.17 -32.49
N ARG A 76 1.13 8.91 -32.42
CA ARG A 76 0.38 8.13 -33.41
C ARG A 76 1.03 6.77 -33.72
N GLY A 77 1.55 6.11 -32.70
CA GLY A 77 2.19 4.79 -32.80
C GLY A 77 3.59 4.78 -33.39
N GLN A 78 4.17 5.94 -33.71
CA GLN A 78 5.49 6.03 -34.35
C GLN A 78 6.67 5.97 -33.34
N LYS A 79 6.42 6.27 -32.06
CA LYS A 79 7.42 6.25 -30.99
C LYS A 79 6.93 5.37 -29.84
N PHE A 80 7.84 4.94 -28.98
CA PHE A 80 7.60 4.19 -27.74
C PHE A 80 7.00 2.78 -27.93
N ARG A 81 6.97 2.21 -29.13
CA ARG A 81 6.37 0.88 -29.38
C ARG A 81 7.07 -0.23 -28.60
N ASP A 82 8.40 -0.29 -28.73
CA ASP A 82 9.20 -1.34 -28.08
C ASP A 82 9.31 -1.09 -26.57
N ASP A 83 9.46 0.16 -26.14
CA ASP A 83 9.48 0.54 -24.74
C ASP A 83 8.15 0.20 -24.04
N LEU A 84 7.01 0.47 -24.69
CA LEU A 84 5.69 0.13 -24.19
C LEU A 84 5.47 -1.38 -24.10
N ALA A 85 5.98 -2.13 -25.10
CA ALA A 85 5.91 -3.58 -25.07
C ALA A 85 6.74 -4.17 -23.91
N ALA A 86 7.94 -3.66 -23.69
CA ALA A 86 8.79 -4.04 -22.56
C ALA A 86 8.15 -3.65 -21.22
N GLN A 87 7.57 -2.45 -21.11
CA GLN A 87 6.89 -1.99 -19.91
C GLN A 87 5.68 -2.87 -19.56
N ARG A 88 4.88 -3.29 -20.54
CA ARG A 88 3.75 -4.21 -20.33
C ARG A 88 4.19 -5.54 -19.72
N GLN A 89 5.33 -6.08 -20.17
CA GLN A 89 5.91 -7.30 -19.58
C GLN A 89 6.30 -7.10 -18.11
N LEU A 90 6.86 -5.93 -17.76
CA LEU A 90 7.16 -5.59 -16.36
C LEU A 90 5.88 -5.49 -15.52
N THR A 91 4.86 -4.82 -16.05
CA THR A 91 3.55 -4.73 -15.39
C THR A 91 2.95 -6.12 -15.15
N ASP A 92 2.97 -7.00 -16.15
CA ASP A 92 2.43 -8.36 -16.05
C ASP A 92 3.17 -9.19 -14.98
N LYS A 93 4.49 -9.05 -14.92
CA LYS A 93 5.33 -9.73 -13.92
C LYS A 93 4.96 -9.31 -12.49
N VAL A 94 4.81 -8.01 -12.23
CA VAL A 94 4.45 -7.54 -10.88
C VAL A 94 3.02 -7.87 -10.53
N LEU A 95 2.09 -7.82 -11.49
CA LEU A 95 0.71 -8.24 -11.31
C LEU A 95 0.61 -9.74 -10.95
N ALA A 96 1.36 -10.59 -11.64
CA ALA A 96 1.41 -12.02 -11.33
C ALA A 96 1.95 -12.28 -9.92
N THR A 97 3.00 -11.54 -9.52
CA THR A 97 3.57 -11.62 -8.17
C THR A 97 2.57 -11.17 -7.12
N PHE A 98 1.90 -10.04 -7.33
CA PHE A 98 0.89 -9.52 -6.42
C PHE A 98 -0.30 -10.48 -6.27
N LYS A 99 -0.83 -11.03 -7.37
CA LYS A 99 -1.92 -12.02 -7.35
C LYS A 99 -1.54 -13.28 -6.57
N ARG A 100 -0.30 -13.77 -6.74
CA ARG A 100 0.21 -14.92 -5.97
C ARG A 100 0.27 -14.59 -4.47
N LEU A 101 0.82 -13.43 -4.09
CA LEU A 101 0.88 -13.01 -2.69
C LEU A 101 -0.51 -12.89 -2.06
N LEU A 102 -1.50 -12.38 -2.80
CA LEU A 102 -2.89 -12.35 -2.33
C LEU A 102 -3.45 -13.75 -2.08
N THR A 103 -3.09 -14.73 -2.94
CA THR A 103 -3.52 -16.12 -2.77
C THR A 103 -2.87 -16.77 -1.55
N ASP A 104 -1.59 -16.46 -1.30
CA ASP A 104 -0.81 -17.01 -0.19
C ASP A 104 -1.11 -16.32 1.16
N THR A 105 -1.78 -15.15 1.13
CA THR A 105 -2.14 -14.40 2.33
C THR A 105 -3.35 -15.03 3.03
N ASN A 106 -3.35 -14.99 4.36
CA ASN A 106 -4.50 -15.40 5.16
C ASN A 106 -5.76 -14.64 4.71
N LYS A 107 -6.80 -15.37 4.32
CA LYS A 107 -8.07 -14.81 3.82
C LYS A 107 -8.75 -13.88 4.81
N ASP A 108 -8.57 -14.09 6.11
CA ASP A 108 -9.15 -13.22 7.13
C ASP A 108 -8.55 -11.80 7.09
N LEU A 109 -7.27 -11.68 6.68
CA LEU A 109 -6.62 -10.39 6.47
C LEU A 109 -7.14 -9.65 5.22
N LEU A 110 -7.73 -10.35 4.26
CA LEU A 110 -8.25 -9.77 3.02
C LEU A 110 -9.74 -9.35 3.13
N GLN A 111 -10.28 -9.30 4.34
CA GLN A 111 -11.66 -8.90 4.61
C GLN A 111 -11.74 -7.45 5.12
N GLY A 112 -12.95 -7.00 5.44
CA GLY A 112 -13.17 -5.66 6.01
C GLY A 112 -12.89 -4.54 5.01
N ASN A 113 -12.17 -3.52 5.45
CA ASN A 113 -11.96 -2.28 4.70
C ASN A 113 -11.16 -2.44 3.40
N ILE A 114 -10.40 -3.53 3.24
CA ILE A 114 -9.61 -3.79 2.03
C ILE A 114 -10.33 -4.66 1.00
N ALA A 115 -11.39 -5.35 1.40
CA ALA A 115 -12.11 -6.27 0.52
C ALA A 115 -12.76 -5.57 -0.68
N ALA A 116 -13.43 -4.43 -0.46
CA ALA A 116 -14.06 -3.68 -1.52
C ALA A 116 -13.05 -3.08 -2.52
N PRO A 117 -11.99 -2.36 -2.09
CA PRO A 117 -10.94 -1.91 -3.00
C PRO A 117 -10.27 -3.04 -3.79
N LEU A 118 -9.99 -4.18 -3.15
CA LEU A 118 -9.40 -5.34 -3.82
C LEU A 118 -10.34 -5.92 -4.88
N LYS A 119 -11.64 -5.99 -4.59
CA LYS A 119 -12.66 -6.43 -5.56
C LYS A 119 -12.68 -5.48 -6.77
N THR A 120 -12.77 -4.17 -6.53
CA THR A 120 -12.80 -3.16 -7.61
C THR A 120 -11.52 -3.23 -8.46
N PHE A 121 -10.35 -3.36 -7.83
CA PHE A 121 -9.09 -3.57 -8.54
C PHE A 121 -9.14 -4.83 -9.44
N ASN A 122 -9.61 -5.96 -8.90
CA ASN A 122 -9.71 -7.20 -9.67
C ASN A 122 -10.68 -7.09 -10.85
N GLU A 123 -11.74 -6.31 -10.70
CA GLU A 123 -12.68 -6.00 -11.79
C GLU A 123 -12.03 -5.09 -12.84
N SER A 124 -11.34 -4.03 -12.42
CA SER A 124 -10.66 -3.09 -13.32
C SER A 124 -9.56 -3.78 -14.12
N ILE A 125 -8.75 -4.62 -13.49
CA ILE A 125 -7.59 -5.27 -14.14
C ILE A 125 -8.00 -6.29 -15.23
N GLN A 126 -9.25 -6.77 -15.23
CA GLN A 126 -9.78 -7.62 -16.30
C GLN A 126 -9.86 -6.89 -17.65
N PHE A 127 -9.97 -5.57 -17.63
CA PHE A 127 -10.03 -4.74 -18.84
C PHE A 127 -8.64 -4.27 -19.31
N LEU A 128 -7.56 -4.65 -18.63
CA LEU A 128 -6.22 -4.19 -18.98
C LEU A 128 -5.83 -4.62 -20.40
N ASP A 129 -6.04 -5.87 -20.75
CA ASP A 129 -5.64 -6.40 -22.07
C ASP A 129 -6.47 -5.78 -23.21
N SER A 130 -7.78 -5.58 -23.02
CA SER A 130 -8.61 -4.90 -24.00
C SER A 130 -8.22 -3.43 -24.17
N THR A 131 -7.88 -2.75 -23.08
CA THR A 131 -7.38 -1.37 -23.11
C THR A 131 -6.03 -1.29 -23.83
N ARG A 132 -5.10 -2.22 -23.57
CA ARG A 132 -3.81 -2.32 -24.28
C ARG A 132 -3.98 -2.57 -25.77
N THR A 133 -4.94 -3.38 -26.15
CA THR A 133 -5.30 -3.62 -27.55
C THR A 133 -5.79 -2.33 -28.21
N ALA A 134 -6.75 -1.65 -27.59
CA ALA A 134 -7.27 -0.38 -28.10
C ALA A 134 -6.17 0.71 -28.21
N ILE A 135 -5.21 0.76 -27.27
CA ILE A 135 -4.04 1.63 -27.37
C ILE A 135 -3.19 1.26 -28.57
N SER A 136 -2.87 -0.02 -28.76
CA SER A 136 -1.99 -0.51 -29.83
C SER A 136 -2.59 -0.26 -31.22
N GLU A 137 -3.91 -0.34 -31.34
CA GLU A 137 -4.69 -0.08 -32.55
C GLU A 137 -5.04 1.40 -32.74
N LEU A 138 -4.69 2.27 -31.76
CA LEU A 138 -5.01 3.69 -31.74
C LEU A 138 -6.54 3.97 -31.85
N THR A 139 -7.35 3.05 -31.32
CA THR A 139 -8.82 3.14 -31.30
C THR A 139 -9.36 3.83 -30.04
N ILE A 140 -8.48 4.14 -29.07
CA ILE A 140 -8.76 4.89 -27.84
C ILE A 140 -7.94 6.18 -27.82
N ASP A 141 -8.51 7.27 -27.30
CA ASP A 141 -7.79 8.52 -27.08
C ASP A 141 -6.94 8.49 -25.80
N SER A 142 -5.93 9.37 -25.74
CA SER A 142 -5.00 9.43 -24.61
C SER A 142 -5.68 9.76 -23.27
N PRO A 143 -6.67 10.67 -23.19
CA PRO A 143 -7.42 10.92 -21.95
C PRO A 143 -8.14 9.69 -21.42
N LYS A 144 -8.85 8.94 -22.26
CA LYS A 144 -9.57 7.72 -21.85
C LYS A 144 -8.62 6.62 -21.43
N ALA A 145 -7.53 6.41 -22.17
CA ALA A 145 -6.49 5.46 -21.79
C ALA A 145 -5.89 5.83 -20.41
N SER A 146 -5.53 7.10 -20.22
CA SER A 146 -4.99 7.59 -18.93
C SER A 146 -5.99 7.44 -17.79
N GLN A 147 -7.28 7.71 -18.04
CA GLN A 147 -8.34 7.55 -17.04
C GLN A 147 -8.46 6.10 -16.55
N PHE A 148 -8.37 5.12 -17.45
CA PHE A 148 -8.37 3.70 -17.08
C PHE A 148 -7.25 3.37 -16.10
N TYR A 149 -6.00 3.76 -16.42
CA TYR A 149 -4.86 3.51 -15.54
C TYR A 149 -5.00 4.25 -14.21
N THR A 150 -5.42 5.51 -14.24
CA THR A 150 -5.60 6.33 -13.02
C THR A 150 -6.64 5.71 -12.09
N GLN A 151 -7.75 5.22 -12.63
CA GLN A 151 -8.77 4.54 -11.82
C GLN A 151 -8.22 3.24 -11.23
N THR A 152 -7.54 2.42 -12.03
CA THR A 152 -6.93 1.16 -11.57
C THR A 152 -5.86 1.41 -10.49
N ILE A 153 -5.03 2.44 -10.65
CA ILE A 153 -4.04 2.87 -9.65
C ILE A 153 -4.76 3.31 -8.36
N SER A 154 -5.81 4.12 -8.46
CA SER A 154 -6.60 4.57 -7.31
C SER A 154 -7.16 3.40 -6.49
N ASP A 155 -7.61 2.34 -7.15
CA ASP A 155 -8.15 1.16 -6.47
C ASP A 155 -7.05 0.40 -5.69
N VAL A 156 -5.84 0.30 -6.25
CA VAL A 156 -4.68 -0.26 -5.53
C VAL A 156 -4.27 0.64 -4.36
N LEU A 157 -4.26 1.96 -4.54
CA LEU A 157 -3.95 2.90 -3.47
C LEU A 157 -4.95 2.80 -2.31
N LYS A 158 -6.26 2.70 -2.60
CA LYS A 158 -7.30 2.47 -1.57
C LYS A 158 -7.09 1.16 -0.83
N PHE A 159 -6.65 0.10 -1.54
CA PHE A 159 -6.30 -1.17 -0.91
C PHE A 159 -5.15 -0.99 0.09
N VAL A 160 -4.06 -0.30 -0.29
CA VAL A 160 -2.95 0.00 0.62
C VAL A 160 -3.40 0.84 1.81
N GLY A 161 -4.20 1.89 1.57
CA GLY A 161 -4.74 2.76 2.63
C GLY A 161 -5.60 1.99 3.64
N GLY A 162 -6.34 0.99 3.19
CA GLY A 162 -7.15 0.12 4.05
C GLY A 162 -6.35 -0.82 4.95
N MET A 163 -5.09 -1.13 4.61
CA MET A 163 -4.27 -2.08 5.37
C MET A 163 -3.95 -1.62 6.79
N GLY A 164 -3.86 -0.32 7.03
CA GLY A 164 -3.61 0.23 8.36
C GLY A 164 -4.61 -0.25 9.41
N HIS A 165 -5.86 -0.49 9.02
CA HIS A 165 -6.91 -0.98 9.92
C HIS A 165 -6.76 -2.46 10.32
N LEU A 166 -5.88 -3.21 9.67
CA LEU A 166 -5.65 -4.63 9.95
C LEU A 166 -4.55 -4.86 11.00
N SER A 167 -3.80 -3.83 11.33
CA SER A 167 -2.72 -3.91 12.32
C SER A 167 -3.17 -3.40 13.68
N THR A 168 -2.81 -4.13 14.73
CA THR A 168 -2.93 -3.70 16.12
C THR A 168 -1.68 -2.96 16.62
N SER A 169 -0.61 -2.92 15.83
CA SER A 169 0.64 -2.23 16.15
C SER A 169 0.58 -0.78 15.67
N GLY A 170 0.64 0.18 16.59
CA GLY A 170 0.64 1.61 16.26
C GLY A 170 1.80 2.03 15.35
N SER A 171 3.00 1.44 15.51
CA SER A 171 4.13 1.71 14.60
C SER A 171 3.83 1.25 13.18
N MET A 172 3.25 0.07 13.00
CA MET A 172 2.89 -0.46 11.70
C MET A 172 1.79 0.38 11.03
N VAL A 173 0.82 0.85 11.79
CA VAL A 173 -0.23 1.76 11.28
C VAL A 173 0.41 3.03 10.73
N ASN A 174 1.35 3.64 11.47
CA ASN A 174 2.06 4.83 11.02
C ASN A 174 2.92 4.56 9.78
N GLU A 175 3.66 3.45 9.74
CA GLU A 175 4.46 3.07 8.57
C GLU A 175 3.63 2.87 7.31
N LEU A 176 2.47 2.19 7.42
CA LEU A 176 1.53 2.03 6.31
C LEU A 176 0.91 3.36 5.89
N ALA A 177 0.59 4.25 6.84
CA ALA A 177 0.06 5.57 6.54
C ALA A 177 1.11 6.46 5.85
N ALA A 178 2.37 6.44 6.30
CA ALA A 178 3.47 7.13 5.64
C ALA A 178 3.68 6.59 4.21
N TYR A 179 3.71 5.28 4.05
CA TYR A 179 3.87 4.64 2.74
C TYR A 179 2.71 4.97 1.79
N TYR A 180 1.47 4.87 2.26
CA TYR A 180 0.28 5.28 1.50
C TYR A 180 0.36 6.74 1.05
N SER A 181 0.80 7.62 1.94
CA SER A 181 0.96 9.05 1.64
C SER A 181 2.03 9.30 0.57
N LEU A 182 3.16 8.58 0.63
CA LEU A 182 4.22 8.65 -0.39
C LEU A 182 3.75 8.14 -1.76
N LEU A 183 2.97 7.06 -1.79
CA LEU A 183 2.42 6.54 -3.04
C LEU A 183 1.45 7.55 -3.68
N ASN A 184 0.60 8.21 -2.88
CA ASN A 184 -0.31 9.25 -3.36
C ASN A 184 0.45 10.51 -3.79
N LEU A 185 1.46 10.96 -3.05
CA LEU A 185 2.34 12.05 -3.46
C LEU A 185 2.92 11.80 -4.85
N LYS A 186 3.47 10.59 -5.06
CA LYS A 186 4.02 10.17 -6.34
C LYS A 186 2.95 10.13 -7.45
N GLU A 187 1.73 9.69 -7.15
CA GLU A 187 0.63 9.71 -8.12
C GLU A 187 0.29 11.14 -8.52
N GLN A 188 0.17 12.07 -7.57
CA GLN A 188 -0.10 13.47 -7.89
C GLN A 188 1.02 14.12 -8.72
N ALA A 189 2.30 13.82 -8.43
CA ALA A 189 3.42 14.28 -9.25
C ALA A 189 3.36 13.71 -10.68
N GLY A 190 2.88 12.48 -10.84
CA GLY A 190 2.64 11.88 -12.15
C GLY A 190 1.50 12.57 -12.93
N VAL A 191 0.43 12.94 -12.24
CA VAL A 191 -0.72 13.69 -12.82
C VAL A 191 -0.28 15.10 -13.21
N GLU A 192 0.46 15.80 -12.33
CA GLU A 192 1.03 17.11 -12.62
C GLU A 192 1.89 17.08 -13.88
N ARG A 193 2.82 16.15 -13.96
CA ARG A 193 3.69 16.01 -15.14
C ARG A 193 2.89 15.82 -16.43
N ALA A 194 1.84 15.00 -16.40
CA ALA A 194 0.99 14.79 -17.56
C ALA A 194 0.22 16.07 -17.94
N LEU A 195 -0.29 16.81 -16.95
CA LEU A 195 -0.98 18.07 -17.15
C LEU A 195 -0.04 19.15 -17.72
N LEU A 196 1.13 19.34 -17.14
CA LEU A 196 2.14 20.28 -17.63
C LEU A 196 2.63 19.94 -19.03
N SER A 197 2.84 18.67 -19.34
CA SER A 197 3.20 18.23 -20.69
C SER A 197 2.15 18.62 -21.73
N ASN A 198 0.87 18.55 -21.37
CA ASN A 198 -0.23 18.98 -22.23
C ASN A 198 -0.23 20.51 -22.38
N ILE A 199 -0.15 21.26 -21.27
CA ILE A 199 -0.14 22.73 -21.27
C ILE A 199 1.02 23.27 -22.11
N PHE A 200 2.23 22.75 -21.95
CA PHE A 200 3.39 23.14 -22.73
C PHE A 200 3.27 22.79 -24.21
N SER A 201 2.57 21.70 -24.55
CA SER A 201 2.36 21.35 -25.96
C SER A 201 1.36 22.28 -26.66
N MET A 202 0.45 22.91 -25.90
CA MET A 202 -0.55 23.85 -26.39
C MET A 202 -0.15 25.33 -26.22
N ASP A 203 0.94 25.58 -25.49
CA ASP A 203 1.43 26.91 -25.12
C ASP A 203 0.39 27.80 -24.44
N ARG A 204 -0.56 27.19 -23.75
CA ARG A 204 -1.63 27.86 -23.01
C ARG A 204 -2.30 26.93 -22.01
N PHE A 205 -2.97 27.54 -21.02
CA PHE A 205 -3.96 26.85 -20.20
C PHE A 205 -5.34 26.87 -20.91
N ASP A 206 -5.95 25.74 -21.07
CA ASP A 206 -7.36 25.65 -21.42
C ASP A 206 -8.25 25.91 -20.19
N ASP A 207 -9.55 26.10 -20.42
CA ASP A 207 -10.50 26.37 -19.35
C ASP A 207 -10.47 25.30 -18.26
N GLY A 208 -10.27 25.72 -17.01
CA GLY A 208 -10.18 24.86 -15.85
C GLY A 208 -8.83 24.15 -15.62
N GLN A 209 -7.88 24.17 -16.55
CA GLN A 209 -6.59 23.51 -16.38
C GLN A 209 -5.73 24.19 -15.29
N PHE A 210 -5.82 25.51 -15.14
CA PHE A 210 -5.12 26.20 -14.06
C PHE A 210 -5.64 25.80 -12.68
N SER A 211 -6.98 25.67 -12.55
CA SER A 211 -7.58 25.16 -11.30
C SER A 211 -7.14 23.74 -11.00
N MET A 212 -7.17 22.87 -12.00
CA MET A 212 -6.72 21.50 -11.88
C MET A 212 -5.22 21.42 -11.47
N PHE A 213 -4.38 22.24 -12.06
CA PHE A 213 -2.97 22.34 -11.71
C PHE A 213 -2.78 22.77 -10.24
N SER A 214 -3.49 23.83 -9.81
CA SER A 214 -3.45 24.30 -8.43
C SER A 214 -3.93 23.24 -7.44
N ASP A 215 -4.98 22.51 -7.78
CA ASP A 215 -5.52 21.42 -6.96
C ASP A 215 -4.50 20.28 -6.81
N VAL A 216 -3.83 19.89 -7.89
CA VAL A 216 -2.81 18.84 -7.88
C VAL A 216 -1.61 19.22 -7.03
N VAL A 217 -1.13 20.48 -7.14
CA VAL A 217 -0.03 21.00 -6.30
C VAL A 217 -0.45 21.01 -4.82
N GLY A 218 -1.66 21.49 -4.51
CA GLY A 218 -2.18 21.47 -3.14
C GLY A 218 -2.31 20.06 -2.58
N GLN A 219 -2.70 19.08 -3.40
CA GLN A 219 -2.73 17.67 -2.99
C GLN A 219 -1.33 17.11 -2.74
N GLN A 220 -0.32 17.48 -3.53
CA GLN A 220 1.06 17.07 -3.28
C GLN A 220 1.55 17.59 -1.92
N ASP A 221 1.33 18.86 -1.59
CA ASP A 221 1.69 19.43 -0.30
C ASP A 221 0.99 18.72 0.87
N ALA A 222 -0.29 18.40 0.69
CA ALA A 222 -1.06 17.68 1.70
C ALA A 222 -0.49 16.25 1.91
N TRP A 223 -0.19 15.52 0.84
CA TRP A 223 0.37 14.18 0.93
C TRP A 223 1.80 14.16 1.47
N LEU A 224 2.62 15.16 1.11
CA LEU A 224 3.97 15.31 1.65
C LEU A 224 3.93 15.58 3.17
N THR A 225 3.04 16.46 3.59
CA THR A 225 2.81 16.77 5.02
C THR A 225 2.35 15.53 5.77
N ALA A 226 1.41 14.75 5.21
CA ALA A 226 0.96 13.50 5.79
C ALA A 226 2.09 12.46 5.87
N ALA A 227 2.88 12.29 4.81
CA ALA A 227 4.02 11.39 4.80
C ALA A 227 5.01 11.71 5.91
N ARG A 228 5.38 12.99 6.08
CA ARG A 228 6.27 13.45 7.17
C ARG A 228 5.67 13.19 8.56
N SER A 229 4.37 13.44 8.72
CA SER A 229 3.68 13.31 10.02
C SER A 229 3.63 11.89 10.52
N PHE A 230 3.55 10.91 9.63
CA PHE A 230 3.51 9.48 9.97
C PHE A 230 4.89 8.81 9.95
N SER A 231 5.91 9.48 9.40
CA SER A 231 7.28 8.97 9.33
C SER A 231 8.01 9.11 10.65
N THR A 232 8.96 8.22 10.91
CA THR A 232 9.96 8.42 11.97
C THR A 232 10.88 9.59 11.60
N PRO A 233 11.57 10.22 12.56
CA PRO A 233 12.51 11.32 12.27
C PRO A 233 13.59 10.95 11.24
N VAL A 234 14.05 9.69 11.26
CA VAL A 234 15.05 9.18 10.29
C VAL A 234 14.45 9.08 8.89
N GLN A 235 13.24 8.54 8.77
CA GLN A 235 12.53 8.42 7.48
C GLN A 235 12.20 9.80 6.91
N ALA A 236 11.75 10.74 7.74
CA ALA A 236 11.45 12.11 7.31
C ALA A 236 12.71 12.83 6.79
N ALA A 237 13.84 12.67 7.47
CA ALA A 237 15.12 13.24 7.03
C ALA A 237 15.61 12.65 5.70
N GLU A 238 15.45 11.34 5.50
CA GLU A 238 15.81 10.69 4.22
C GLU A 238 14.87 11.11 3.07
N LEU A 239 13.58 11.30 3.35
CA LEU A 239 12.62 11.85 2.41
C LEU A 239 13.02 13.27 1.98
N ASP A 240 13.34 14.14 2.93
CA ASP A 240 13.75 15.54 2.65
C ASP A 240 15.05 15.57 1.83
N LYS A 241 16.02 14.71 2.15
CA LYS A 241 17.25 14.57 1.37
C LYS A 241 16.98 14.10 -0.06
N SER A 242 16.06 13.15 -0.23
CA SER A 242 15.68 12.64 -1.55
C SER A 242 15.00 13.71 -2.41
N LEU A 243 14.16 14.55 -1.81
CA LEU A 243 13.51 15.67 -2.50
C LEU A 243 14.53 16.71 -2.94
N GLN A 244 15.46 17.10 -2.05
CA GLN A 244 16.53 18.07 -2.39
C GLN A 244 17.45 17.55 -3.50
N SER A 245 17.73 16.23 -3.55
CA SER A 245 18.56 15.66 -4.62
C SER A 245 17.85 15.60 -5.98
N ALA A 246 16.54 15.68 -6.01
CA ALA A 246 15.75 15.70 -7.25
C ALA A 246 15.61 17.12 -7.83
N GLU A 247 15.86 18.16 -7.01
CA GLU A 247 15.85 19.57 -7.43
C GLU A 247 17.23 20.06 -7.97
N ALA A 248 18.29 19.27 -7.77
CA ALA A 248 19.66 19.60 -8.19
C ALA A 248 20.00 18.93 -9.53
#